data_b7942717573c2592b4a8601c520ef0e8
#
_entry.id   b7942717573c2592b4a8601c520ef0e8
#
_cell.length_a   1.000
_cell.length_b   1.000
_cell.length_c   1.000
_cell.angle_alpha   90.00
_cell.angle_beta   90.00
_cell.angle_gamma   90.00
#
_symmetry.space_group_name_H-M   'P 1'
#
loop_
_entity.id
_entity.type
_entity.pdbx_description
1 polymer ?
#
loop_
_entity_poly.entity_id
_entity_poly.type
_entity_poly.pdbx_seq_one_letter_code
_entity_poly.pdbx_strand_id
1 'polypeptide(L)'
;MAKRNIKIFSHNDLDGFGAPVLVKTVQDVMFPDAEFDLTSIGAGRIDSELDYWFKSPATATTTDVWIMDMTPDSEHTMQELNQQFANHWLVFDHHETEAALRQKFAANTIKPADAKINPSATSLVWDWLKTLPNFERLSQERQQQLAELVELIRAYDTWDWQNDPDMSEKERQAADDFNQLFWFYPLEYSEKFVQSVFDKGWTTYRQDNDLLIQTLNDRRAKYLKSHLKDVVEVTADGHQFGIVYASDYKSEIAHELPTQQPALDAALVISPKSISLRSNGKIDVAKFAETYYQGGGHADAAGGRLDINPIRLGEQAVADELEQMTSVKKE
;
A
#
# COMPACT_ATOMS: atom_id res chain seq x y z
N MET A 1 -9.70 5.52 35.00
CA MET A 1 -9.49 4.12 34.55
C MET A 1 -7.99 3.86 34.45
N ALA A 2 -7.52 2.62 34.44
CA ALA A 2 -6.10 2.37 34.21
C ALA A 2 -5.73 2.84 32.79
N LYS A 3 -4.58 3.47 32.64
CA LYS A 3 -4.06 3.93 31.33
C LYS A 3 -3.85 2.70 30.43
N ARG A 4 -4.31 2.79 29.18
CA ARG A 4 -4.09 1.77 28.16
C ARG A 4 -2.90 2.15 27.29
N ASN A 5 -1.91 1.30 27.22
CA ASN A 5 -0.76 1.46 26.32
C ASN A 5 -0.96 0.53 25.14
N ILE A 6 -1.30 1.07 24.00
CA ILE A 6 -1.64 0.31 22.81
C ILE A 6 -0.47 0.39 21.82
N LYS A 7 0.16 -0.76 21.55
CA LYS A 7 1.16 -0.89 20.52
C LYS A 7 0.50 -1.15 19.19
N ILE A 8 0.82 -0.34 18.18
CA ILE A 8 0.34 -0.49 16.80
C ILE A 8 1.51 -0.86 15.90
N PHE A 9 1.36 -1.95 15.14
CA PHE A 9 2.21 -2.31 14.01
C PHE A 9 1.40 -2.11 12.75
N SER A 10 1.94 -1.39 11.76
CA SER A 10 1.18 -1.09 10.55
C SER A 10 2.08 -1.02 9.32
N HIS A 11 1.52 -1.32 8.15
CA HIS A 11 2.23 -1.20 6.88
C HIS A 11 2.65 0.26 6.60
N ASN A 12 3.56 0.46 5.67
CA ASN A 12 4.17 1.76 5.41
C ASN A 12 3.66 2.45 4.14
N ASP A 13 2.43 2.19 3.74
CA ASP A 13 1.73 2.87 2.66
C ASP A 13 0.57 3.76 3.19
N LEU A 14 -0.28 4.26 2.30
CA LEU A 14 -1.35 5.18 2.69
C LEU A 14 -2.41 4.50 3.56
N ASP A 15 -2.80 3.24 3.29
CA ASP A 15 -3.76 2.52 4.10
C ASP A 15 -3.17 2.16 5.46
N GLY A 16 -1.91 1.71 5.48
CA GLY A 16 -1.19 1.42 6.72
C GLY A 16 -0.94 2.64 7.61
N PHE A 17 -0.94 3.87 7.08
CA PHE A 17 -0.93 5.08 7.90
C PHE A 17 -2.33 5.62 8.18
N GLY A 18 -3.29 5.42 7.28
CA GLY A 18 -4.69 5.82 7.43
C GLY A 18 -5.35 5.19 8.65
N ALA A 19 -5.19 3.89 8.81
CA ALA A 19 -5.78 3.11 9.91
C ALA A 19 -5.35 3.61 11.30
N PRO A 20 -4.06 3.72 11.66
CA PRO A 20 -3.64 4.23 12.97
C PRO A 20 -3.93 5.72 13.16
N VAL A 21 -3.82 6.53 12.10
CA VAL A 21 -4.15 7.97 12.18
C VAL A 21 -5.63 8.17 12.42
N LEU A 22 -6.50 7.37 11.81
CA LEU A 22 -7.94 7.40 12.08
C LEU A 22 -8.23 7.19 13.59
N VAL A 23 -7.60 6.19 14.21
CA VAL A 23 -7.74 5.93 15.64
C VAL A 23 -7.24 7.09 16.49
N LYS A 24 -6.05 7.64 16.17
CA LYS A 24 -5.49 8.80 16.87
C LYS A 24 -6.37 10.03 16.72
N THR A 25 -6.97 10.24 15.58
CA THR A 25 -7.86 11.36 15.28
C THR A 25 -9.14 11.36 16.14
N VAL A 26 -9.63 10.20 16.54
CA VAL A 26 -10.83 10.07 17.39
C VAL A 26 -10.49 9.73 18.84
N GLN A 27 -9.21 9.77 19.21
CA GLN A 27 -8.71 9.33 20.52
C GLN A 27 -9.43 9.99 21.70
N ASP A 28 -9.56 11.32 21.70
CA ASP A 28 -10.14 12.06 22.83
C ASP A 28 -11.57 11.62 23.15
N VAL A 29 -12.31 11.14 22.14
CA VAL A 29 -13.70 10.69 22.30
C VAL A 29 -13.79 9.18 22.53
N MET A 30 -13.03 8.41 21.74
CA MET A 30 -13.16 6.95 21.71
C MET A 30 -12.26 6.26 22.74
N PHE A 31 -11.08 6.82 22.99
CA PHE A 31 -10.01 6.18 23.77
C PHE A 31 -9.27 7.17 24.67
N PRO A 32 -9.99 7.96 25.52
CA PRO A 32 -9.39 9.08 26.27
C PRO A 32 -8.28 8.67 27.25
N ASP A 33 -8.26 7.41 27.66
CA ASP A 33 -7.24 6.87 28.58
C ASP A 33 -6.13 6.07 27.83
N ALA A 34 -6.12 6.08 26.47
CA ALA A 34 -5.15 5.33 25.69
C ALA A 34 -3.93 6.18 25.28
N GLU A 35 -2.77 5.54 25.25
CA GLU A 35 -1.59 6.03 24.54
C GLU A 35 -1.27 5.06 23.39
N PHE A 36 -0.99 5.61 22.23
CA PHE A 36 -0.67 4.85 21.01
C PHE A 36 0.82 4.97 20.69
N ASP A 37 1.47 3.83 20.52
CA ASP A 37 2.85 3.70 20.04
C ASP A 37 2.83 3.00 18.68
N LEU A 38 3.10 3.76 17.60
CA LEU A 38 3.08 3.27 16.21
C LEU A 38 4.48 2.87 15.75
N THR A 39 4.58 1.65 15.21
CA THR A 39 5.72 1.20 14.41
C THR A 39 5.24 0.90 12.99
N SER A 40 5.76 1.67 12.02
CA SER A 40 5.52 1.42 10.60
C SER A 40 6.51 0.41 10.07
N ILE A 41 6.04 -0.57 9.29
CA ILE A 41 6.79 -1.76 8.85
C ILE A 41 6.65 -1.93 7.35
N GLY A 42 7.75 -2.22 6.67
CA GLY A 42 7.70 -2.64 5.25
C GLY A 42 7.22 -4.08 5.08
N ALA A 43 6.69 -4.39 3.90
CA ALA A 43 6.17 -5.71 3.56
C ALA A 43 7.16 -6.84 3.88
N GLY A 44 6.65 -7.98 4.36
CA GLY A 44 7.41 -9.19 4.70
C GLY A 44 8.33 -9.07 5.93
N ARG A 45 8.14 -8.06 6.79
CA ARG A 45 8.97 -7.85 7.97
C ARG A 45 8.23 -7.98 9.30
N ILE A 46 6.94 -8.18 9.30
CA ILE A 46 6.11 -8.14 10.51
C ILE A 46 6.54 -9.17 11.56
N ASP A 47 6.84 -10.42 11.15
CA ASP A 47 7.28 -11.48 12.09
C ASP A 47 8.60 -11.12 12.76
N SER A 48 9.57 -10.62 12.00
CA SER A 48 10.87 -10.22 12.55
C SER A 48 10.78 -9.03 13.50
N GLU A 49 9.91 -8.07 13.21
CA GLU A 49 9.68 -6.89 14.07
C GLU A 49 8.95 -7.29 15.37
N LEU A 50 7.94 -8.15 15.29
CA LEU A 50 7.25 -8.69 16.45
C LEU A 50 8.20 -9.52 17.31
N ASP A 51 9.01 -10.39 16.72
CA ASP A 51 10.00 -11.23 17.41
C ASP A 51 11.04 -10.38 18.17
N TYR A 52 11.46 -9.26 17.58
CA TYR A 52 12.33 -8.29 18.26
C TYR A 52 11.60 -7.56 19.38
N TRP A 53 10.38 -7.13 19.14
CA TRP A 53 9.58 -6.37 20.10
C TRP A 53 9.15 -7.23 21.30
N PHE A 54 8.79 -8.50 21.13
CA PHE A 54 8.47 -9.41 22.23
C PHE A 54 9.61 -9.54 23.27
N LYS A 55 10.85 -9.36 22.85
CA LYS A 55 12.04 -9.39 23.70
C LYS A 55 12.36 -8.04 24.35
N SER A 56 11.63 -7.00 24.01
CA SER A 56 11.87 -5.65 24.52
C SER A 56 11.18 -5.41 25.86
N PRO A 57 11.72 -4.52 26.74
CA PRO A 57 11.05 -4.13 27.98
C PRO A 57 9.68 -3.44 27.76
N ALA A 58 9.44 -2.87 26.59
CA ALA A 58 8.20 -2.20 26.25
C ALA A 58 6.99 -3.14 26.28
N THR A 59 7.19 -4.42 25.96
CA THR A 59 6.14 -5.44 26.00
C THR A 59 5.48 -5.55 27.37
N ALA A 60 6.28 -5.44 28.47
CA ALA A 60 5.77 -5.55 29.83
C ALA A 60 4.82 -4.41 30.26
N THR A 61 4.85 -3.28 29.56
CA THR A 61 3.98 -2.11 29.83
C THR A 61 2.86 -1.96 28.83
N THR A 62 2.87 -2.74 27.75
CA THR A 62 1.83 -2.73 26.71
C THR A 62 0.59 -3.50 27.20
N THR A 63 -0.56 -2.89 27.03
CA THR A 63 -1.85 -3.51 27.39
C THR A 63 -2.53 -4.18 26.21
N ASP A 64 -2.39 -3.60 25.04
CA ASP A 64 -3.05 -4.06 23.80
C ASP A 64 -2.09 -3.97 22.60
N VAL A 65 -2.26 -4.88 21.63
CA VAL A 65 -1.49 -4.89 20.38
C VAL A 65 -2.46 -4.85 19.20
N TRP A 66 -2.31 -3.88 18.34
CA TRP A 66 -3.09 -3.79 17.10
C TRP A 66 -2.18 -3.89 15.88
N ILE A 67 -2.53 -4.76 14.97
CA ILE A 67 -1.81 -4.97 13.71
C ILE A 67 -2.73 -4.51 12.60
N MET A 68 -2.26 -3.56 11.78
CA MET A 68 -3.06 -2.89 10.77
C MET A 68 -2.41 -3.02 9.40
N ASP A 69 -3.21 -3.36 8.38
CA ASP A 69 -2.81 -3.47 6.99
C ASP A 69 -1.68 -4.49 6.76
N MET A 70 -1.64 -5.49 7.58
CA MET A 70 -0.77 -6.67 7.48
C MET A 70 -1.20 -7.74 8.48
N THR A 71 -0.80 -8.96 8.19
CA THR A 71 -0.92 -10.10 9.12
C THR A 71 0.46 -10.76 9.24
N PRO A 72 0.89 -11.22 10.41
CA PRO A 72 2.07 -12.08 10.50
C PRO A 72 1.99 -13.28 9.57
N ASP A 73 3.08 -13.62 8.89
CA ASP A 73 3.14 -14.78 7.98
C ASP A 73 3.19 -16.10 8.76
N SER A 74 3.70 -16.03 10.01
CA SER A 74 3.94 -17.20 10.86
C SER A 74 2.80 -17.45 11.83
N GLU A 75 2.26 -18.67 11.83
CA GLU A 75 1.31 -19.13 12.87
C GLU A 75 1.93 -19.06 14.27
N HIS A 76 3.24 -19.26 14.40
CA HIS A 76 3.97 -19.16 15.66
C HIS A 76 3.86 -17.74 16.25
N THR A 77 4.05 -16.72 15.45
CA THR A 77 3.93 -15.31 15.88
C THR A 77 2.51 -14.98 16.36
N MET A 78 1.49 -15.48 15.64
CA MET A 78 0.09 -15.31 16.04
C MET A 78 -0.22 -16.04 17.36
N GLN A 79 0.36 -17.24 17.57
CA GLN A 79 0.23 -17.97 18.83
C GLN A 79 0.91 -17.24 19.98
N GLU A 80 2.07 -16.64 19.75
CA GLU A 80 2.79 -15.87 20.77
C GLU A 80 2.01 -14.60 21.16
N LEU A 81 1.42 -13.86 20.19
CA LEU A 81 0.47 -12.78 20.48
C LEU A 81 -0.66 -13.26 21.40
N ASN A 82 -1.26 -14.40 21.07
CA ASN A 82 -2.36 -14.95 21.85
C ASN A 82 -1.93 -15.41 23.27
N GLN A 83 -0.71 -15.90 23.43
CA GLN A 83 -0.16 -16.28 24.73
C GLN A 83 0.15 -15.07 25.62
N GLN A 84 0.73 -14.01 25.03
CA GLN A 84 1.17 -12.84 25.80
C GLN A 84 0.04 -11.85 26.05
N PHE A 85 -0.89 -11.68 25.09
CA PHE A 85 -1.91 -10.64 25.12
C PHE A 85 -3.35 -11.20 25.20
N ALA A 86 -3.55 -12.51 25.07
CA ALA A 86 -4.87 -13.16 25.12
C ALA A 86 -5.91 -12.45 24.20
N ASN A 87 -6.93 -11.80 24.78
CA ASN A 87 -7.97 -11.06 24.05
C ASN A 87 -7.63 -9.58 23.81
N HIS A 88 -6.38 -9.18 24.07
CA HIS A 88 -5.92 -7.79 23.98
C HIS A 88 -5.08 -7.53 22.73
N TRP A 89 -5.34 -8.25 21.64
CA TRP A 89 -4.73 -7.96 20.34
C TRP A 89 -5.76 -8.09 19.23
N LEU A 90 -5.60 -7.29 18.18
CA LEU A 90 -6.49 -7.23 17.03
C LEU A 90 -5.69 -7.13 15.73
N VAL A 91 -6.23 -7.73 14.66
CA VAL A 91 -5.74 -7.61 13.29
C VAL A 91 -6.82 -6.95 12.43
N PHE A 92 -6.42 -5.90 11.71
CA PHE A 92 -7.21 -5.17 10.73
C PHE A 92 -6.51 -5.31 9.37
N ASP A 93 -6.78 -6.41 8.68
CA ASP A 93 -6.08 -6.72 7.44
C ASP A 93 -7.02 -7.39 6.44
N HIS A 94 -6.80 -7.09 5.16
CA HIS A 94 -7.66 -7.49 4.04
C HIS A 94 -6.92 -8.35 2.99
N HIS A 95 -5.60 -8.50 3.07
CA HIS A 95 -4.81 -9.24 2.09
C HIS A 95 -5.18 -10.73 2.03
N GLU A 96 -5.30 -11.27 0.82
CA GLU A 96 -5.72 -12.67 0.62
C GLU A 96 -4.65 -13.69 1.05
N THR A 97 -3.38 -13.33 0.99
CA THR A 97 -2.25 -14.23 1.27
C THR A 97 -2.33 -14.87 2.66
N GLU A 98 -2.69 -14.11 3.68
CA GLU A 98 -2.77 -14.59 5.08
C GLU A 98 -4.21 -14.88 5.53
N ALA A 99 -5.19 -14.90 4.61
CA ALA A 99 -6.62 -15.10 4.94
C ALA A 99 -6.87 -16.40 5.72
N ALA A 100 -6.19 -17.50 5.36
CA ALA A 100 -6.29 -18.78 6.06
C ALA A 100 -5.78 -18.68 7.51
N LEU A 101 -4.73 -17.89 7.76
CA LEU A 101 -4.19 -17.69 9.10
C LEU A 101 -5.12 -16.80 9.92
N ARG A 102 -5.63 -15.70 9.35
CA ARG A 102 -6.64 -14.86 10.00
C ARG A 102 -7.90 -15.64 10.37
N GLN A 103 -8.30 -16.61 9.56
CA GLN A 103 -9.46 -17.46 9.88
C GLN A 103 -9.23 -18.33 11.13
N LYS A 104 -7.99 -18.84 11.36
CA LYS A 104 -7.65 -19.58 12.58
C LYS A 104 -7.76 -18.71 13.83
N PHE A 105 -7.44 -17.40 13.70
CA PHE A 105 -7.49 -16.42 14.78
C PHE A 105 -8.68 -15.44 14.62
N ALA A 106 -9.82 -15.95 14.17
CA ALA A 106 -11.00 -15.15 13.83
C ALA A 106 -11.56 -14.31 15.01
N ALA A 107 -11.28 -14.70 16.25
CA ALA A 107 -11.67 -13.93 17.43
C ALA A 107 -10.90 -12.61 17.58
N ASN A 108 -9.71 -12.54 16.99
CA ASN A 108 -8.82 -11.37 17.05
C ASN A 108 -8.75 -10.63 15.68
N THR A 109 -9.48 -11.11 14.67
CA THR A 109 -9.50 -10.52 13.33
C THR A 109 -10.78 -9.75 13.10
N ILE A 110 -10.64 -8.47 12.74
CA ILE A 110 -11.78 -7.63 12.40
C ILE A 110 -12.24 -7.95 10.96
N LYS A 111 -13.54 -8.05 10.77
CA LYS A 111 -14.19 -8.32 9.49
C LYS A 111 -14.92 -7.09 8.98
N PRO A 112 -15.03 -6.90 7.65
CA PRO A 112 -15.82 -5.81 7.09
C PRO A 112 -17.29 -5.92 7.52
N ALA A 113 -17.94 -4.77 7.69
CA ALA A 113 -19.36 -4.71 8.02
C ALA A 113 -20.24 -5.22 6.85
N ASP A 114 -19.82 -4.99 5.61
CA ASP A 114 -20.43 -5.53 4.40
C ASP A 114 -19.42 -6.39 3.63
N ALA A 115 -19.68 -7.67 3.53
CA ALA A 115 -18.85 -8.64 2.81
C ALA A 115 -18.83 -8.46 1.28
N LYS A 116 -19.64 -7.54 0.73
CA LYS A 116 -19.67 -7.23 -0.70
C LYS A 116 -18.70 -6.13 -1.10
N ILE A 117 -18.21 -5.37 -0.13
CA ILE A 117 -17.26 -4.28 -0.34
C ILE A 117 -15.88 -4.82 -0.08
N ASN A 118 -14.95 -4.61 -1.02
CA ASN A 118 -13.54 -4.89 -0.80
C ASN A 118 -13.02 -3.93 0.28
N PRO A 119 -12.61 -4.43 1.46
CA PRO A 119 -12.14 -3.58 2.53
C PRO A 119 -10.68 -3.17 2.33
N SER A 120 -10.30 -2.06 2.95
CA SER A 120 -8.93 -1.72 3.31
C SER A 120 -8.76 -1.77 4.83
N ALA A 121 -7.56 -1.74 5.37
CA ALA A 121 -7.36 -1.73 6.82
C ALA A 121 -7.98 -0.49 7.47
N THR A 122 -7.88 0.68 6.84
CA THR A 122 -8.53 1.91 7.29
C THR A 122 -10.06 1.75 7.36
N SER A 123 -10.68 1.10 6.36
CA SER A 123 -12.12 0.86 6.36
C SER A 123 -12.54 -0.17 7.41
N LEU A 124 -11.73 -1.20 7.66
CA LEU A 124 -11.94 -2.16 8.75
C LEU A 124 -11.89 -1.48 10.13
N VAL A 125 -10.93 -0.58 10.34
CA VAL A 125 -10.86 0.23 11.56
C VAL A 125 -12.11 1.10 11.69
N TRP A 126 -12.55 1.75 10.62
CA TRP A 126 -13.77 2.57 10.63
C TRP A 126 -15.01 1.76 10.98
N ASP A 127 -15.19 0.60 10.38
CA ASP A 127 -16.30 -0.29 10.67
C ASP A 127 -16.29 -0.77 12.13
N TRP A 128 -15.12 -1.13 12.63
CA TRP A 128 -14.96 -1.50 14.03
C TRP A 128 -15.27 -0.34 14.99
N LEU A 129 -14.78 0.89 14.72
CA LEU A 129 -15.08 2.07 15.53
C LEU A 129 -16.60 2.31 15.65
N LYS A 130 -17.37 2.12 14.57
CA LYS A 130 -18.83 2.24 14.58
C LYS A 130 -19.53 1.26 15.54
N THR A 131 -18.89 0.16 15.88
CA THR A 131 -19.44 -0.82 16.85
C THR A 131 -19.22 -0.43 18.31
N LEU A 132 -18.34 0.55 18.57
CA LEU A 132 -17.96 0.94 19.93
C LEU A 132 -18.95 1.94 20.55
N PRO A 133 -19.21 1.84 21.88
CA PRO A 133 -20.28 2.65 22.53
C PRO A 133 -20.11 4.15 22.43
N ASN A 134 -18.88 4.65 22.28
CA ASN A 134 -18.60 6.08 22.24
C ASN A 134 -18.69 6.69 20.85
N PHE A 135 -18.90 5.90 19.79
CA PHE A 135 -18.90 6.39 18.41
C PHE A 135 -19.94 7.51 18.18
N GLU A 136 -21.13 7.34 18.74
CA GLU A 136 -22.22 8.32 18.63
C GLU A 136 -21.93 9.68 19.29
N ARG A 137 -20.84 9.80 20.06
CA ARG A 137 -20.38 11.07 20.64
C ARG A 137 -19.60 11.91 19.65
N LEU A 138 -19.15 11.36 18.54
CA LEU A 138 -18.61 12.11 17.42
C LEU A 138 -19.75 12.86 16.73
N SER A 139 -19.54 14.14 16.41
CA SER A 139 -20.54 14.91 15.65
C SER A 139 -20.80 14.28 14.27
N GLN A 140 -22.01 14.41 13.75
CA GLN A 140 -22.35 13.89 12.42
C GLN A 140 -21.44 14.47 11.34
N GLU A 141 -21.11 15.76 11.42
CA GLU A 141 -20.18 16.40 10.48
C GLU A 141 -18.81 15.73 10.51
N ARG A 142 -18.29 15.42 11.72
CA ARG A 142 -17.01 14.71 11.86
C ARG A 142 -17.09 13.28 11.34
N GLN A 143 -18.17 12.58 11.61
CA GLN A 143 -18.38 11.23 11.06
C GLN A 143 -18.40 11.23 9.52
N GLN A 144 -19.07 12.21 8.90
CA GLN A 144 -19.12 12.34 7.43
C GLN A 144 -17.73 12.67 6.85
N GLN A 145 -17.01 13.61 7.46
CA GLN A 145 -15.65 13.96 7.04
C GLN A 145 -14.69 12.76 7.11
N LEU A 146 -14.75 11.98 8.21
CA LEU A 146 -13.91 10.79 8.36
C LEU A 146 -14.32 9.69 7.39
N ALA A 147 -15.62 9.48 7.17
CA ALA A 147 -16.12 8.51 6.21
C ALA A 147 -15.65 8.80 4.77
N GLU A 148 -15.63 10.09 4.37
CA GLU A 148 -15.07 10.50 3.07
C GLU A 148 -13.60 10.10 2.96
N LEU A 149 -12.77 10.42 3.96
CA LEU A 149 -11.34 10.10 3.94
C LEU A 149 -11.07 8.60 3.94
N VAL A 150 -11.82 7.85 4.73
CA VAL A 150 -11.76 6.38 4.76
C VAL A 150 -12.06 5.80 3.38
N GLU A 151 -13.11 6.33 2.71
CA GLU A 151 -13.49 5.85 1.39
C GLU A 151 -12.44 6.19 0.32
N LEU A 152 -11.83 7.38 0.37
CA LEU A 152 -10.75 7.74 -0.56
C LEU A 152 -9.54 6.79 -0.43
N ILE A 153 -9.15 6.46 0.81
CA ILE A 153 -8.05 5.52 1.07
C ILE A 153 -8.44 4.13 0.56
N ARG A 154 -9.63 3.62 0.95
CA ARG A 154 -10.12 2.31 0.53
C ARG A 154 -10.18 2.17 -0.99
N ALA A 155 -10.79 3.14 -1.65
CA ALA A 155 -10.96 3.09 -3.10
C ALA A 155 -9.62 3.06 -3.85
N TYR A 156 -8.62 3.77 -3.35
CA TYR A 156 -7.27 3.71 -3.94
C TYR A 156 -6.64 2.34 -3.70
N ASP A 157 -6.66 1.87 -2.48
CA ASP A 157 -5.98 0.64 -2.05
C ASP A 157 -6.56 -0.61 -2.74
N THR A 158 -7.87 -0.69 -2.86
CA THR A 158 -8.59 -1.79 -3.53
C THR A 158 -8.65 -1.65 -5.06
N TRP A 159 -8.08 -0.59 -5.63
CA TRP A 159 -8.16 -0.25 -7.04
C TRP A 159 -9.58 0.11 -7.54
N ASP A 160 -10.55 0.28 -6.63
CA ASP A 160 -11.93 0.66 -6.99
C ASP A 160 -12.00 2.05 -7.62
N TRP A 161 -11.03 2.95 -7.30
CA TRP A 161 -10.94 4.26 -7.96
C TRP A 161 -10.77 4.16 -9.50
N GLN A 162 -10.31 3.04 -10.03
CA GLN A 162 -10.24 2.77 -11.45
C GLN A 162 -11.42 1.91 -11.95
N ASN A 163 -11.86 0.95 -11.15
CA ASN A 163 -12.74 -0.13 -11.59
C ASN A 163 -14.21 0.07 -11.23
N ASP A 164 -14.55 0.85 -10.18
CA ASP A 164 -15.93 1.03 -9.75
C ASP A 164 -16.67 1.99 -10.71
N PRO A 165 -17.67 1.53 -11.49
CA PRO A 165 -18.40 2.37 -12.42
C PRO A 165 -19.27 3.43 -11.72
N ASP A 166 -19.62 3.23 -10.47
CA ASP A 166 -20.48 4.14 -9.71
C ASP A 166 -19.71 5.30 -9.07
N MET A 167 -18.37 5.21 -9.02
CA MET A 167 -17.51 6.24 -8.47
C MET A 167 -17.41 7.44 -9.43
N SER A 168 -17.68 8.65 -8.93
CA SER A 168 -17.57 9.87 -9.72
C SER A 168 -16.10 10.21 -10.06
N GLU A 169 -15.88 10.92 -11.17
CA GLU A 169 -14.54 11.40 -11.57
C GLU A 169 -13.86 12.23 -10.48
N LYS A 170 -14.63 13.01 -9.73
CA LYS A 170 -14.13 13.83 -8.62
C LYS A 170 -13.59 12.95 -7.48
N GLU A 171 -14.28 11.86 -7.14
CA GLU A 171 -13.85 10.92 -6.09
C GLU A 171 -12.62 10.13 -6.55
N ARG A 172 -12.60 9.66 -7.81
CA ARG A 172 -11.43 9.01 -8.42
C ARG A 172 -10.19 9.89 -8.31
N GLN A 173 -10.32 11.15 -8.76
CA GLN A 173 -9.21 12.10 -8.70
C GLN A 173 -8.80 12.40 -7.26
N ALA A 174 -9.73 12.45 -6.32
CA ALA A 174 -9.43 12.69 -4.91
C ALA A 174 -8.65 11.52 -4.28
N ALA A 175 -9.03 10.28 -4.55
CA ALA A 175 -8.32 9.09 -4.07
C ALA A 175 -6.89 9.04 -4.63
N ASP A 176 -6.75 9.31 -5.93
CA ASP A 176 -5.48 9.37 -6.63
C ASP A 176 -4.57 10.50 -6.12
N ASP A 177 -5.09 11.73 -6.01
CA ASP A 177 -4.36 12.89 -5.48
C ASP A 177 -3.88 12.63 -4.04
N PHE A 178 -4.70 11.98 -3.21
CA PHE A 178 -4.33 11.68 -1.82
C PHE A 178 -3.15 10.72 -1.75
N ASN A 179 -3.21 9.61 -2.50
CA ASN A 179 -2.10 8.66 -2.55
C ASN A 179 -0.84 9.25 -3.18
N GLN A 180 -0.98 10.07 -4.23
CA GLN A 180 0.17 10.73 -4.85
C GLN A 180 0.87 11.68 -3.87
N LEU A 181 0.12 12.43 -3.07
CA LEU A 181 0.67 13.28 -2.01
C LEU A 181 1.36 12.46 -0.92
N PHE A 182 0.80 11.30 -0.55
CA PHE A 182 1.42 10.41 0.41
C PHE A 182 2.84 10.01 -0.03
N TRP A 183 3.01 9.57 -1.27
CA TRP A 183 4.31 9.18 -1.81
C TRP A 183 5.23 10.35 -2.17
N PHE A 184 4.70 11.56 -2.25
CA PHE A 184 5.51 12.78 -2.42
C PHE A 184 6.30 13.12 -1.18
N TYR A 185 5.73 12.92 0.01
CA TYR A 185 6.41 13.18 1.27
C TYR A 185 7.34 12.03 1.65
N PRO A 186 8.55 12.32 2.21
CA PRO A 186 9.39 11.29 2.84
C PRO A 186 8.62 10.53 3.93
N LEU A 187 8.94 9.24 4.09
CA LEU A 187 8.22 8.34 4.99
C LEU A 187 8.14 8.85 6.44
N GLU A 188 9.19 9.53 6.92
CA GLU A 188 9.21 10.14 8.25
C GLU A 188 8.18 11.24 8.47
N TYR A 189 7.58 11.77 7.40
CA TYR A 189 6.51 12.76 7.46
C TYR A 189 5.13 12.18 7.15
N SER A 190 5.01 10.90 6.80
CA SER A 190 3.76 10.29 6.38
C SER A 190 2.66 10.37 7.44
N GLU A 191 2.98 10.04 8.69
CA GLU A 191 2.01 10.17 9.79
C GLU A 191 1.51 11.62 9.94
N LYS A 192 2.43 12.59 9.94
CA LYS A 192 2.09 14.01 10.05
C LYS A 192 1.26 14.50 8.86
N PHE A 193 1.58 14.02 7.67
CA PHE A 193 0.83 14.34 6.46
C PHE A 193 -0.60 13.80 6.57
N VAL A 194 -0.77 12.50 6.82
CA VAL A 194 -2.09 11.88 6.94
C VAL A 194 -2.89 12.53 8.07
N GLN A 195 -2.29 12.79 9.23
CA GLN A 195 -2.94 13.49 10.34
C GLN A 195 -3.44 14.87 9.91
N SER A 196 -2.66 15.65 9.16
CA SER A 196 -3.07 16.97 8.70
C SER A 196 -4.25 16.92 7.72
N VAL A 197 -4.36 15.86 6.91
CA VAL A 197 -5.52 15.64 6.03
C VAL A 197 -6.75 15.26 6.87
N PHE A 198 -6.58 14.37 7.84
CA PHE A 198 -7.67 13.95 8.73
C PHE A 198 -8.21 15.11 9.59
N ASP A 199 -7.34 16.01 10.04
CA ASP A 199 -7.74 17.18 10.84
C ASP A 199 -8.54 18.19 10.02
N LYS A 200 -8.12 18.46 8.78
CA LYS A 200 -8.73 19.49 7.90
C LYS A 200 -9.91 18.97 7.07
N GLY A 201 -9.95 17.67 6.77
CA GLY A 201 -10.78 17.08 5.72
C GLY A 201 -10.18 17.29 4.32
N TRP A 202 -10.51 16.37 3.38
CA TRP A 202 -9.93 16.38 2.05
C TRP A 202 -10.16 17.68 1.27
N THR A 203 -11.39 18.15 1.27
CA THR A 203 -11.75 19.36 0.49
C THR A 203 -10.90 20.58 0.88
N THR A 204 -10.75 20.85 2.17
CA THR A 204 -9.93 21.96 2.66
C THR A 204 -8.45 21.74 2.40
N TYR A 205 -7.96 20.52 2.69
CA TYR A 205 -6.55 20.19 2.47
C TYR A 205 -6.16 20.34 0.99
N ARG A 206 -7.00 19.85 0.09
CA ARG A 206 -6.80 19.97 -1.36
C ARG A 206 -6.74 21.43 -1.83
N GLN A 207 -7.65 22.26 -1.35
CA GLN A 207 -7.66 23.70 -1.68
C GLN A 207 -6.38 24.41 -1.22
N ASP A 208 -5.92 24.13 0.00
CA ASP A 208 -4.67 24.70 0.54
C ASP A 208 -3.43 24.27 -0.25
N ASN A 209 -3.48 23.14 -0.96
CA ASN A 209 -2.35 22.54 -1.66
C ASN A 209 -2.56 22.39 -3.18
N ASP A 210 -3.52 23.13 -3.77
CA ASP A 210 -3.95 22.97 -5.16
C ASP A 210 -2.78 23.08 -6.15
N LEU A 211 -1.90 24.09 -6.00
CA LEU A 211 -0.74 24.25 -6.90
C LEU A 211 0.25 23.06 -6.81
N LEU A 212 0.46 22.50 -5.61
CA LEU A 212 1.30 21.33 -5.43
C LEU A 212 0.69 20.12 -6.15
N ILE A 213 -0.60 19.86 -5.94
CA ILE A 213 -1.33 18.75 -6.53
C ILE A 213 -1.30 18.84 -8.07
N GLN A 214 -1.63 20.01 -8.64
CA GLN A 214 -1.55 20.22 -10.09
C GLN A 214 -0.14 19.97 -10.62
N THR A 215 0.89 20.47 -9.92
CA THR A 215 2.30 20.26 -10.32
C THR A 215 2.66 18.78 -10.33
N LEU A 216 2.24 18.02 -9.33
CA LEU A 216 2.51 16.58 -9.24
C LEU A 216 1.78 15.82 -10.35
N ASN A 217 0.51 16.15 -10.61
CA ASN A 217 -0.28 15.56 -11.68
C ASN A 217 0.34 15.81 -13.05
N ASP A 218 0.78 17.04 -13.33
CA ASP A 218 1.48 17.38 -14.57
C ASP A 218 2.81 16.63 -14.74
N ARG A 219 3.57 16.48 -13.66
CA ARG A 219 4.84 15.73 -13.67
C ARG A 219 4.58 14.25 -13.95
N ARG A 220 3.59 13.64 -13.26
CA ARG A 220 3.19 12.26 -13.48
C ARG A 220 2.73 12.03 -14.92
N ALA A 221 1.83 12.86 -15.44
CA ALA A 221 1.33 12.75 -16.82
C ALA A 221 2.46 12.79 -17.85
N LYS A 222 3.43 13.68 -17.66
CA LYS A 222 4.63 13.77 -18.52
C LYS A 222 5.50 12.51 -18.41
N TYR A 223 5.68 12.01 -17.18
CA TYR A 223 6.47 10.81 -16.92
C TYR A 223 5.84 9.58 -17.59
N LEU A 224 4.55 9.32 -17.35
CA LEU A 224 3.81 8.22 -17.96
C LEU A 224 3.87 8.31 -19.49
N LYS A 225 3.56 9.48 -20.07
CA LYS A 225 3.60 9.70 -21.52
C LYS A 225 4.97 9.42 -22.14
N SER A 226 6.06 9.68 -21.44
CA SER A 226 7.40 9.39 -21.97
C SER A 226 7.71 7.89 -21.93
N HIS A 227 7.37 7.19 -20.83
CA HIS A 227 7.70 5.78 -20.66
C HIS A 227 6.81 4.85 -21.48
N LEU A 228 5.55 5.19 -21.71
CA LEU A 228 4.64 4.40 -22.54
C LEU A 228 5.00 4.40 -24.05
N LYS A 229 5.99 5.21 -24.46
CA LYS A 229 6.48 5.24 -25.85
C LYS A 229 7.68 4.32 -26.09
N ASP A 230 8.50 4.10 -25.07
CA ASP A 230 9.77 3.38 -25.16
C ASP A 230 9.60 1.96 -24.59
N VAL A 231 8.71 1.18 -25.23
CA VAL A 231 8.35 -0.17 -24.82
C VAL A 231 9.13 -1.20 -25.63
N VAL A 232 9.74 -2.15 -24.95
CA VAL A 232 10.34 -3.32 -25.59
C VAL A 232 9.34 -4.48 -25.51
N GLU A 233 8.90 -4.92 -26.70
CA GLU A 233 7.99 -6.06 -26.80
C GLU A 233 8.76 -7.38 -26.84
N VAL A 234 8.28 -8.37 -26.08
CA VAL A 234 8.86 -9.71 -26.06
C VAL A 234 7.78 -10.77 -25.93
N THR A 235 7.98 -11.90 -26.61
CA THR A 235 7.17 -13.11 -26.40
C THR A 235 7.88 -14.02 -25.43
N ALA A 236 7.25 -14.32 -24.30
CA ALA A 236 7.76 -15.25 -23.31
C ALA A 236 6.61 -16.15 -22.81
N ASP A 237 6.87 -17.45 -22.69
CA ASP A 237 5.89 -18.45 -22.25
C ASP A 237 4.55 -18.42 -23.02
N GLY A 238 4.62 -18.09 -24.32
CA GLY A 238 3.45 -17.99 -25.21
C GLY A 238 2.65 -16.70 -25.11
N HIS A 239 3.08 -15.75 -24.27
CA HIS A 239 2.41 -14.46 -24.04
C HIS A 239 3.24 -13.27 -24.53
N GLN A 240 2.55 -12.19 -24.91
CA GLN A 240 3.15 -10.93 -25.34
C GLN A 240 3.30 -9.99 -24.15
N PHE A 241 4.54 -9.63 -23.83
CA PHE A 241 4.85 -8.68 -22.76
C PHE A 241 5.38 -7.36 -23.34
N GLY A 242 4.94 -6.24 -22.74
CA GLY A 242 5.59 -4.96 -22.89
C GLY A 242 6.53 -4.70 -21.70
N ILE A 243 7.83 -4.52 -21.96
CA ILE A 243 8.83 -4.24 -20.93
C ILE A 243 9.18 -2.77 -20.94
N VAL A 244 9.10 -2.13 -19.76
CA VAL A 244 9.48 -0.72 -19.55
C VAL A 244 10.36 -0.62 -18.31
N TYR A 245 11.42 0.17 -18.37
CA TYR A 245 12.16 0.59 -17.19
C TYR A 245 11.54 1.84 -16.58
N ALA A 246 11.21 1.80 -15.28
CA ALA A 246 10.72 2.97 -14.55
C ALA A 246 11.15 2.93 -13.08
N SER A 247 11.53 4.10 -12.53
CA SER A 247 11.79 4.28 -11.09
C SER A 247 10.51 4.59 -10.32
N ASP A 248 9.59 5.35 -10.94
CA ASP A 248 8.37 5.88 -10.33
C ASP A 248 7.13 5.41 -11.09
N TYR A 249 5.96 5.53 -10.47
CA TYR A 249 4.65 5.25 -11.09
C TYR A 249 4.58 3.87 -11.77
N LYS A 250 5.23 2.86 -11.16
CA LYS A 250 5.37 1.52 -11.76
C LYS A 250 4.03 0.82 -11.93
N SER A 251 3.14 0.96 -10.96
CA SER A 251 1.81 0.35 -10.99
C SER A 251 0.95 0.97 -12.08
N GLU A 252 0.99 2.29 -12.21
CA GLU A 252 0.24 3.02 -13.24
C GLU A 252 0.76 2.70 -14.65
N ILE A 253 2.08 2.70 -14.86
CA ILE A 253 2.67 2.30 -16.14
C ILE A 253 2.28 0.86 -16.48
N ALA A 254 2.39 -0.05 -15.52
CA ALA A 254 2.07 -1.46 -15.73
C ALA A 254 0.59 -1.67 -16.06
N HIS A 255 -0.32 -0.88 -15.48
CA HIS A 255 -1.75 -0.93 -15.76
C HIS A 255 -2.10 -0.28 -17.11
N GLU A 256 -1.55 0.91 -17.38
CA GLU A 256 -1.86 1.64 -18.60
C GLU A 256 -1.33 0.97 -19.86
N LEU A 257 -0.17 0.34 -19.79
CA LEU A 257 0.49 -0.21 -20.97
C LEU A 257 -0.37 -1.25 -21.72
N PRO A 258 -0.88 -2.33 -21.10
CA PRO A 258 -1.74 -3.29 -21.80
C PRO A 258 -3.13 -2.72 -22.14
N THR A 259 -3.56 -1.65 -21.47
CA THR A 259 -4.80 -0.93 -21.77
C THR A 259 -4.66 -0.12 -23.07
N GLN A 260 -3.53 0.59 -23.24
CA GLN A 260 -3.26 1.39 -24.44
C GLN A 260 -2.78 0.54 -25.62
N GLN A 261 -2.17 -0.62 -25.35
CA GLN A 261 -1.67 -1.57 -26.35
C GLN A 261 -2.31 -2.96 -26.15
N PRO A 262 -3.56 -3.17 -26.64
CA PRO A 262 -4.30 -4.42 -26.40
C PRO A 262 -3.67 -5.69 -27.01
N ALA A 263 -2.65 -5.53 -27.87
CA ALA A 263 -1.85 -6.65 -28.37
C ALA A 263 -0.97 -7.30 -27.29
N LEU A 264 -0.64 -6.56 -26.25
CA LEU A 264 0.09 -7.05 -25.09
C LEU A 264 -0.85 -7.84 -24.17
N ASP A 265 -0.35 -8.93 -23.61
CA ASP A 265 -1.06 -9.74 -22.61
C ASP A 265 -0.78 -9.24 -21.20
N ALA A 266 0.43 -8.71 -20.97
CA ALA A 266 0.83 -8.10 -19.72
C ALA A 266 1.93 -7.04 -19.92
N ALA A 267 2.06 -6.16 -18.93
CA ALA A 267 3.19 -5.27 -18.78
C ALA A 267 4.14 -5.77 -17.69
N LEU A 268 5.44 -5.58 -17.92
CA LEU A 268 6.52 -5.86 -16.98
C LEU A 268 7.35 -4.60 -16.78
N VAL A 269 7.10 -3.88 -15.69
CA VAL A 269 7.85 -2.68 -15.35
C VAL A 269 9.04 -3.05 -14.47
N ILE A 270 10.25 -2.86 -15.01
CA ILE A 270 11.50 -3.18 -14.33
C ILE A 270 12.06 -1.95 -13.60
N SER A 271 12.66 -2.19 -12.46
CA SER A 271 13.42 -1.23 -11.67
C SER A 271 14.76 -1.85 -11.23
N PRO A 272 15.67 -1.16 -10.51
CA PRO A 272 17.00 -1.69 -10.25
C PRO A 272 17.07 -3.07 -9.58
N LYS A 273 16.04 -3.45 -8.82
CA LYS A 273 16.03 -4.72 -8.05
C LYS A 273 14.69 -5.44 -8.06
N SER A 274 13.67 -4.89 -8.69
CA SER A 274 12.32 -5.44 -8.66
C SER A 274 11.61 -5.30 -9.98
N ILE A 275 10.57 -6.09 -10.14
CA ILE A 275 9.62 -5.99 -11.24
C ILE A 275 8.22 -5.73 -10.69
N SER A 276 7.39 -5.08 -11.49
CA SER A 276 5.95 -4.98 -11.28
C SER A 276 5.25 -5.49 -12.54
N LEU A 277 4.27 -6.36 -12.35
CA LEU A 277 3.51 -6.98 -13.44
C LEU A 277 2.04 -6.60 -13.32
N ARG A 278 1.43 -6.33 -14.45
CA ARG A 278 -0.03 -6.19 -14.57
C ARG A 278 -0.49 -6.89 -15.84
N SER A 279 -1.63 -7.58 -15.74
CA SER A 279 -2.26 -8.30 -16.84
C SER A 279 -3.63 -7.71 -17.14
N ASN A 280 -4.05 -7.83 -18.40
CA ASN A 280 -5.44 -7.54 -18.81
C ASN A 280 -6.34 -8.80 -18.72
N GLY A 281 -6.00 -9.75 -17.86
CA GLY A 281 -6.75 -11.00 -17.64
C GLY A 281 -6.37 -12.16 -18.57
N LYS A 282 -5.41 -11.99 -19.47
CA LYS A 282 -4.97 -13.05 -20.39
C LYS A 282 -3.92 -13.98 -19.80
N ILE A 283 -3.23 -13.56 -18.76
CA ILE A 283 -2.21 -14.34 -18.05
C ILE A 283 -2.33 -14.09 -16.55
N ASP A 284 -2.12 -15.14 -15.75
CA ASP A 284 -1.98 -15.07 -14.29
C ASP A 284 -0.54 -14.63 -13.96
N VAL A 285 -0.38 -13.32 -13.71
CA VAL A 285 0.94 -12.73 -13.45
C VAL A 285 1.49 -13.09 -12.06
N ALA A 286 0.65 -13.53 -11.10
CA ALA A 286 1.15 -14.02 -9.82
C ALA A 286 1.95 -15.33 -10.02
N LYS A 287 1.39 -16.29 -10.74
CA LYS A 287 2.10 -17.55 -11.07
C LYS A 287 3.34 -17.31 -11.91
N PHE A 288 3.29 -16.35 -12.83
CA PHE A 288 4.46 -15.98 -13.62
C PHE A 288 5.56 -15.39 -12.74
N ALA A 289 5.22 -14.48 -11.81
CA ALA A 289 6.17 -13.89 -10.87
C ALA A 289 6.75 -14.94 -9.91
N GLU A 290 5.94 -15.85 -9.41
CA GLU A 290 6.38 -16.96 -8.56
C GLU A 290 7.37 -17.87 -9.31
N THR A 291 7.07 -18.21 -10.56
CA THR A 291 7.89 -19.11 -11.36
C THR A 291 9.25 -18.53 -11.74
N TYR A 292 9.29 -17.24 -12.15
CA TYR A 292 10.47 -16.66 -12.79
C TYR A 292 11.17 -15.59 -11.96
N TYR A 293 10.52 -14.99 -10.95
CA TYR A 293 11.02 -13.81 -10.27
C TYR A 293 10.97 -13.87 -8.74
N GLN A 294 10.79 -15.06 -8.15
CA GLN A 294 10.69 -15.26 -6.70
C GLN A 294 9.70 -14.26 -6.07
N GLY A 295 8.58 -14.05 -6.73
CA GLY A 295 7.58 -13.07 -6.42
C GLY A 295 6.21 -13.68 -6.15
N GLY A 296 5.17 -12.85 -6.19
CA GLY A 296 3.78 -13.24 -5.99
C GLY A 296 2.85 -12.03 -6.11
N GLY A 297 1.59 -12.23 -5.73
CA GLY A 297 0.55 -11.19 -5.79
C GLY A 297 -0.79 -11.77 -6.19
N HIS A 298 -1.56 -11.01 -6.95
CA HIS A 298 -2.85 -11.40 -7.51
C HIS A 298 -2.71 -11.81 -8.97
N ALA A 299 -3.72 -12.51 -9.51
CA ALA A 299 -3.70 -13.00 -10.88
C ALA A 299 -3.50 -11.92 -11.95
N ASP A 300 -3.94 -10.70 -11.67
CA ASP A 300 -3.83 -9.51 -12.54
C ASP A 300 -2.74 -8.51 -12.12
N ALA A 301 -2.19 -8.64 -10.91
CA ALA A 301 -1.24 -7.71 -10.31
C ALA A 301 -0.20 -8.43 -9.44
N ALA A 302 1.05 -8.45 -9.85
CA ALA A 302 2.12 -9.14 -9.13
C ALA A 302 3.42 -8.33 -9.10
N GLY A 303 4.33 -8.74 -8.23
CA GLY A 303 5.67 -8.22 -8.14
C GLY A 303 6.70 -9.32 -7.94
N GLY A 304 7.97 -9.00 -8.15
CA GLY A 304 9.04 -9.97 -7.96
C GLY A 304 10.43 -9.32 -7.91
N ARG A 305 11.45 -10.15 -7.69
CA ARG A 305 12.85 -9.72 -7.66
C ARG A 305 13.45 -9.80 -9.05
N LEU A 306 14.34 -8.87 -9.32
CA LEU A 306 15.18 -8.86 -10.50
C LEU A 306 16.63 -9.14 -10.07
N ASP A 307 17.19 -10.30 -10.49
CA ASP A 307 18.55 -10.71 -10.11
C ASP A 307 19.62 -9.94 -10.87
N ILE A 308 19.27 -9.35 -12.01
CA ILE A 308 20.14 -8.48 -12.78
C ILE A 308 19.87 -7.00 -12.43
N ASN A 309 20.89 -6.16 -12.50
CA ASN A 309 20.72 -4.70 -12.36
C ASN A 309 20.70 -4.04 -13.75
N PRO A 310 19.55 -3.63 -14.28
CA PRO A 310 19.42 -3.07 -15.62
C PRO A 310 20.18 -1.76 -15.80
N ILE A 311 20.35 -0.96 -14.75
CA ILE A 311 21.15 0.27 -14.81
C ILE A 311 22.64 -0.06 -15.02
N ARG A 312 23.18 -1.00 -14.24
CA ARG A 312 24.57 -1.43 -14.41
C ARG A 312 24.86 -2.06 -15.77
N LEU A 313 23.90 -2.81 -16.32
CA LEU A 313 24.04 -3.35 -17.66
C LEU A 313 24.08 -2.23 -18.70
N GLY A 314 23.24 -1.21 -18.55
CA GLY A 314 23.26 -0.02 -19.41
C GLY A 314 24.56 0.79 -19.27
N GLU A 315 25.05 1.01 -18.06
CA GLU A 315 26.34 1.68 -17.80
C GLU A 315 27.50 0.93 -18.46
N GLN A 316 27.55 -0.40 -18.33
CA GLN A 316 28.58 -1.22 -18.97
C GLN A 316 28.49 -1.17 -20.49
N ALA A 317 27.28 -1.26 -21.07
CA ALA A 317 27.11 -1.17 -22.51
C ALA A 317 27.62 0.17 -23.07
N VAL A 318 27.37 1.28 -22.38
CA VAL A 318 27.90 2.62 -22.77
C VAL A 318 29.41 2.68 -22.64
N ALA A 319 29.99 2.10 -21.58
CA ALA A 319 31.43 2.03 -21.40
C ALA A 319 32.11 1.24 -22.55
N ASP A 320 31.56 0.07 -22.87
CA ASP A 320 32.06 -0.79 -23.97
C ASP A 320 31.97 -0.04 -25.34
N GLU A 321 30.88 0.66 -25.59
CA GLU A 321 30.71 1.49 -26.80
C GLU A 321 31.76 2.61 -26.87
N LEU A 322 31.99 3.33 -25.78
CA LEU A 322 33.01 4.38 -25.70
C LEU A 322 34.41 3.85 -25.97
N GLU A 323 34.76 2.67 -25.41
CA GLU A 323 36.06 2.02 -25.68
C GLU A 323 36.21 1.66 -27.15
N GLN A 324 35.18 1.12 -27.77
CA GLN A 324 35.17 0.80 -29.20
C GLN A 324 35.33 2.07 -30.06
N MET A 325 34.58 3.13 -29.77
CA MET A 325 34.66 4.40 -30.52
C MET A 325 36.02 5.08 -30.38
N THR A 326 36.67 4.95 -29.24
CA THR A 326 37.97 5.58 -28.99
C THR A 326 39.14 4.75 -29.52
N SER A 327 39.01 3.43 -29.61
CA SER A 327 40.02 2.56 -30.23
C SER A 327 40.14 2.75 -31.75
N VAL A 328 39.02 2.96 -32.44
CA VAL A 328 38.96 3.20 -33.90
C VAL A 328 39.58 4.56 -34.31
N LYS A 329 39.66 5.53 -33.40
CA LYS A 329 40.27 6.85 -33.68
C LYS A 329 41.79 6.89 -33.50
N LYS A 330 42.43 5.77 -33.13
CA LYS A 330 43.87 5.67 -32.93
C LYS A 330 44.61 4.98 -34.10
N GLU A 331 43.91 4.53 -35.12
CA GLU A 331 44.41 4.12 -36.43
C GLU A 331 44.27 5.26 -37.47
#